data_176b5ce47c2d245e6e8cbf32311fc6d7
#
_entry.id   176b5ce47c2d245e6e8cbf32311fc6d7
#
_cell.length_a   1.000
_cell.length_b   1.000
_cell.length_c   1.000
_cell.angle_alpha   90.00
_cell.angle_beta   90.00
_cell.angle_gamma   90.00
#
_symmetry.space_group_name_H-M   'P 1'
#
loop_
_entity.id
_entity.type
_entity.pdbx_description
1 polymer ?
#
loop_
_entity_poly.entity_id
_entity_poly.type
_entity_poly.pdbx_seq_one_letter_code
_entity_poly.pdbx_strand_id
1 'polypeptide(L)'
;MKFKTKLLLTMGLGIGLSAQAQNLSQIRPITTGAPFLRIAPDARSGGMADQGVAITPDVFSQYWNAAKYPFAKASSAVGVSYTPYMNKLINDTFLLYASYYTKLGEEDRSSISASVYYFNMGEINLSALVGSQIQDAGIAKPNEFSIDLAYALKLSDSFSMAVTGKFIRSDLSGGFNSNSTLKAANSFAVDVAGYYESPVIESFGGRDGRARMGLAIQNIGPKLDYSGSSTSKTPLPTIARLGAGYDLYFNDENRLGLTTEVSKLLVPTEYDANGKLQDVSVIAGMGKSFNNKKSLMYSVSADYSYQNTFDVRAGYFHESAEQGGREFFSVGLGMKYRAFGLDLSYLINTSKVNTALDNTLRFGLTWNIND
;
A
#
# COMPACT_ATOMS: atom_id res chain seq x y z
N MET A 1 -10.49 60.16 -1.65
CA MET A 1 -10.33 59.94 -0.19
C MET A 1 -10.24 58.47 0.09
N LYS A 2 -9.09 58.04 0.43
CA LYS A 2 -8.48 56.87 1.01
C LYS A 2 -9.44 55.94 1.77
N PHE A 3 -9.36 54.61 1.47
CA PHE A 3 -9.02 53.67 2.56
C PHE A 3 -8.42 52.38 1.94
N LYS A 4 -7.15 52.17 2.21
CA LYS A 4 -6.43 50.91 2.00
C LYS A 4 -6.74 50.01 3.20
N THR A 5 -7.19 48.79 2.96
CA THR A 5 -7.11 47.76 3.99
C THR A 5 -6.34 46.56 3.42
N LYS A 6 -5.07 46.48 3.80
CA LYS A 6 -4.22 45.31 3.64
C LYS A 6 -4.68 44.29 4.65
N LEU A 7 -5.22 43.15 4.20
CA LEU A 7 -5.39 41.98 5.02
C LEU A 7 -4.18 41.06 4.77
N LEU A 8 -3.15 41.19 5.58
CA LEU A 8 -2.06 40.21 5.69
C LEU A 8 -2.62 39.01 6.49
N LEU A 9 -2.88 37.92 5.80
CA LEU A 9 -3.10 36.64 6.43
C LEU A 9 -1.75 35.98 6.67
N THR A 10 -1.11 36.30 7.79
CA THR A 10 0.04 35.57 8.33
C THR A 10 -0.49 34.33 9.03
N MET A 11 -0.64 33.24 8.31
CA MET A 11 -0.78 31.91 8.91
C MET A 11 0.62 31.47 9.37
N GLY A 12 0.96 31.84 10.62
CA GLY A 12 2.11 31.29 11.34
C GLY A 12 1.84 29.84 11.70
N LEU A 13 2.24 28.89 10.86
CA LEU A 13 2.39 27.51 11.25
C LEU A 13 3.65 27.38 12.13
N GLY A 14 3.52 27.66 13.42
CA GLY A 14 4.50 27.31 14.42
C GLY A 14 4.47 25.80 14.67
N ILE A 15 5.07 25.01 13.76
CA ILE A 15 5.41 23.63 14.07
C ILE A 15 6.64 23.66 14.97
N GLY A 16 6.40 23.61 16.28
CA GLY A 16 7.44 23.35 17.25
C GLY A 16 8.02 21.95 17.02
N LEU A 17 9.11 21.88 16.28
CA LEU A 17 9.94 20.68 16.17
C LEU A 17 10.61 20.47 17.55
N SER A 18 9.91 19.80 18.47
CA SER A 18 10.55 19.20 19.63
C SER A 18 11.42 18.05 19.10
N ALA A 19 12.71 18.33 18.91
CA ALA A 19 13.71 17.31 18.70
C ALA A 19 13.82 16.46 20.00
N GLN A 20 12.97 15.47 20.14
CA GLN A 20 13.16 14.42 21.14
C GLN A 20 14.25 13.50 20.60
N ALA A 21 15.39 13.48 21.28
CA ALA A 21 16.38 12.43 21.10
C ALA A 21 15.71 11.10 21.43
N GLN A 22 15.27 10.36 20.43
CA GLN A 22 14.60 9.07 20.61
C GLN A 22 15.68 8.05 20.99
N ASN A 23 15.50 7.43 22.13
CA ASN A 23 16.28 6.26 22.53
C ASN A 23 15.99 5.12 21.52
N LEU A 24 16.93 4.82 20.66
CA LEU A 24 16.88 3.73 19.68
C LEU A 24 16.61 2.34 20.33
N SER A 25 16.75 2.23 21.63
CA SER A 25 16.49 1.00 22.41
C SER A 25 15.02 0.59 22.52
N GLN A 26 14.07 1.38 22.00
CA GLN A 26 12.63 1.09 22.10
C GLN A 26 11.94 0.84 20.76
N ILE A 27 12.66 0.79 19.65
CA ILE A 27 12.07 0.44 18.34
C ILE A 27 11.71 -1.06 18.38
N ARG A 28 10.42 -1.36 18.37
CA ARG A 28 9.87 -2.73 18.31
C ARG A 28 8.92 -2.82 17.13
N PRO A 29 9.45 -2.96 15.90
CA PRO A 29 8.60 -3.09 14.72
C PRO A 29 7.72 -4.33 14.84
N ILE A 30 6.48 -4.21 14.40
CA ILE A 30 5.54 -5.33 14.38
C ILE A 30 6.03 -6.32 13.33
N THR A 31 6.46 -7.50 13.77
CA THR A 31 6.91 -8.57 12.88
C THR A 31 5.70 -9.31 12.32
N THR A 32 5.64 -9.39 10.99
CA THR A 32 4.60 -10.16 10.26
C THR A 32 5.28 -11.09 9.25
N GLY A 33 4.61 -12.19 8.93
CA GLY A 33 4.96 -13.00 7.76
C GLY A 33 4.52 -12.30 6.48
N ALA A 34 5.11 -12.68 5.35
CA ALA A 34 4.84 -12.11 4.04
C ALA A 34 4.83 -10.56 4.03
N PRO A 35 5.92 -9.90 4.48
CA PRO A 35 5.95 -8.45 4.66
C PRO A 35 5.79 -7.67 3.35
N PHE A 36 6.01 -8.28 2.18
CA PHE A 36 5.80 -7.67 0.87
C PHE A 36 4.36 -7.18 0.67
N LEU A 37 3.38 -7.81 1.32
CA LEU A 37 1.97 -7.38 1.29
C LEU A 37 1.73 -5.98 1.90
N ARG A 38 2.73 -5.38 2.53
CA ARG A 38 2.68 -4.00 3.07
C ARG A 38 3.36 -2.98 2.16
N ILE A 39 4.00 -3.40 1.09
CA ILE A 39 4.71 -2.51 0.16
C ILE A 39 3.73 -2.09 -0.92
N ALA A 40 3.60 -0.79 -1.17
CA ALA A 40 2.75 -0.26 -2.24
C ALA A 40 3.28 -0.73 -3.61
N PRO A 41 2.45 -1.43 -4.42
CA PRO A 41 2.95 -2.02 -5.64
C PRO A 41 3.01 -1.08 -6.83
N ASP A 42 2.24 0.01 -6.84
CA ASP A 42 2.02 0.84 -8.01
C ASP A 42 2.59 2.24 -7.89
N ALA A 43 2.96 2.83 -9.04
CA ALA A 43 3.58 4.14 -9.10
C ALA A 43 2.59 5.28 -8.80
N ARG A 44 1.31 5.13 -9.17
CA ARG A 44 0.31 6.17 -8.93
C ARG A 44 0.10 6.41 -7.45
N SER A 45 -0.22 5.35 -6.70
CA SER A 45 -0.38 5.41 -5.24
C SER A 45 0.94 5.74 -4.54
N GLY A 46 2.06 5.26 -5.10
CA GLY A 46 3.40 5.62 -4.64
C GLY A 46 3.68 7.13 -4.69
N GLY A 47 3.23 7.83 -5.73
CA GLY A 47 3.31 9.29 -5.82
C GLY A 47 2.40 10.04 -4.85
N MET A 48 1.46 9.33 -4.22
CA MET A 48 0.49 9.84 -3.25
C MET A 48 0.72 9.28 -1.84
N ALA A 49 1.97 9.08 -1.45
CA ALA A 49 2.36 8.60 -0.12
C ALA A 49 1.75 7.24 0.27
N ASP A 50 1.82 6.26 -0.65
CA ASP A 50 1.38 4.89 -0.43
C ASP A 50 -0.06 4.79 0.10
N GLN A 51 -0.97 5.61 -0.44
CA GLN A 51 -2.39 5.56 -0.14
C GLN A 51 -3.21 5.19 -1.37
N GLY A 52 -4.31 4.48 -1.16
CA GLY A 52 -5.09 3.98 -2.29
C GLY A 52 -6.53 3.64 -1.98
N VAL A 53 -6.92 3.58 -0.70
CA VAL A 53 -8.25 3.11 -0.31
C VAL A 53 -9.37 4.03 -0.79
N ALA A 54 -9.11 5.36 -0.87
CA ALA A 54 -10.09 6.39 -1.23
C ALA A 54 -9.69 7.27 -2.43
N ILE A 55 -8.58 6.96 -3.14
CA ILE A 55 -8.26 7.63 -4.40
C ILE A 55 -9.22 7.20 -5.51
N THR A 56 -9.29 7.98 -6.60
CA THR A 56 -10.14 7.62 -7.76
C THR A 56 -9.78 6.24 -8.30
N PRO A 57 -10.77 5.50 -8.86
CA PRO A 57 -10.57 4.17 -9.42
C PRO A 57 -9.49 4.12 -10.51
N ASP A 58 -8.70 3.05 -10.52
CA ASP A 58 -7.74 2.70 -11.56
C ASP A 58 -7.52 1.17 -11.60
N VAL A 59 -6.69 0.70 -12.51
CA VAL A 59 -6.42 -0.73 -12.66
C VAL A 59 -5.72 -1.33 -11.43
N PHE A 60 -4.97 -0.56 -10.65
CA PHE A 60 -4.26 -1.01 -9.45
C PHE A 60 -5.13 -1.01 -8.18
N SER A 61 -6.41 -0.68 -8.31
CA SER A 61 -7.37 -0.69 -7.20
C SER A 61 -7.52 -2.06 -6.54
N GLN A 62 -7.16 -3.15 -7.23
CA GLN A 62 -7.15 -4.52 -6.68
C GLN A 62 -6.37 -4.63 -5.37
N TYR A 63 -5.19 -4.04 -5.30
CA TYR A 63 -4.36 -4.07 -4.09
C TYR A 63 -4.97 -3.24 -2.95
N TRP A 64 -5.57 -2.10 -3.26
CA TRP A 64 -5.99 -1.10 -2.27
C TRP A 64 -7.44 -1.27 -1.81
N ASN A 65 -8.34 -1.34 -2.77
CA ASN A 65 -9.78 -1.39 -2.56
C ASN A 65 -10.49 -1.78 -3.87
N ALA A 66 -10.78 -3.05 -4.06
CA ALA A 66 -11.44 -3.53 -5.27
C ALA A 66 -12.88 -3.01 -5.43
N ALA A 67 -13.50 -2.51 -4.36
CA ALA A 67 -14.84 -1.89 -4.43
C ALA A 67 -14.87 -0.63 -5.31
N LYS A 68 -13.73 -0.07 -5.70
CA LYS A 68 -13.64 1.07 -6.62
C LYS A 68 -13.99 0.71 -8.07
N TYR A 69 -13.81 -0.53 -8.52
CA TYR A 69 -13.92 -0.90 -9.93
C TYR A 69 -15.28 -0.62 -10.58
N PRO A 70 -16.43 -0.81 -9.91
CA PRO A 70 -17.71 -0.44 -10.52
C PRO A 70 -17.87 1.07 -10.82
N PHE A 71 -16.99 1.92 -10.25
CA PHE A 71 -16.93 3.37 -10.52
C PHE A 71 -15.80 3.74 -11.51
N ALA A 72 -15.02 2.77 -11.99
CA ALA A 72 -13.97 3.05 -12.97
C ALA A 72 -14.57 3.55 -14.28
N LYS A 73 -13.83 4.43 -14.99
CA LYS A 73 -14.30 4.95 -16.29
C LYS A 73 -14.26 3.87 -17.36
N ALA A 74 -13.12 3.21 -17.54
CA ALA A 74 -12.98 2.13 -18.50
C ALA A 74 -13.78 0.89 -18.10
N SER A 75 -14.33 0.16 -19.04
CA SER A 75 -15.05 -1.09 -18.80
C SER A 75 -14.11 -2.21 -18.37
N SER A 76 -12.88 -2.20 -18.86
CA SER A 76 -11.81 -3.12 -18.44
C SER A 76 -10.44 -2.48 -18.62
N ALA A 77 -9.46 -2.93 -17.83
CA ALA A 77 -8.07 -2.48 -17.97
C ALA A 77 -7.09 -3.55 -17.50
N VAL A 78 -5.87 -3.46 -18.05
CA VAL A 78 -4.68 -4.20 -17.61
C VAL A 78 -3.64 -3.21 -17.13
N GLY A 79 -2.96 -3.53 -16.02
CA GLY A 79 -1.85 -2.73 -15.51
C GLY A 79 -0.68 -3.58 -15.07
N VAL A 80 0.52 -3.07 -15.28
CA VAL A 80 1.77 -3.66 -14.79
C VAL A 80 2.57 -2.58 -14.11
N SER A 81 3.11 -2.88 -12.94
CA SER A 81 4.00 -1.98 -12.20
C SER A 81 5.28 -2.72 -11.83
N TYR A 82 6.41 -2.03 -12.00
CA TYR A 82 7.73 -2.51 -11.65
C TYR A 82 8.41 -1.54 -10.68
N THR A 83 8.95 -2.08 -9.59
CA THR A 83 9.61 -1.32 -8.55
C THR A 83 10.97 -1.97 -8.26
N PRO A 84 12.10 -1.40 -8.74
CA PRO A 84 13.41 -1.76 -8.24
C PRO A 84 13.45 -1.49 -6.73
N TYR A 85 13.85 -2.46 -5.94
CA TYR A 85 13.77 -2.38 -4.50
C TYR A 85 15.14 -2.63 -3.88
N MET A 86 15.54 -1.85 -2.88
CA MET A 86 16.81 -2.03 -2.15
C MET A 86 18.08 -2.09 -3.03
N ASN A 87 18.07 -1.57 -4.26
CA ASN A 87 19.19 -1.71 -5.22
C ASN A 87 20.56 -1.22 -4.72
N LYS A 88 20.57 -0.40 -3.64
CA LYS A 88 21.83 0.03 -2.99
C LYS A 88 22.42 -1.01 -2.03
N LEU A 89 21.63 -2.00 -1.63
CA LEU A 89 22.01 -2.99 -0.62
C LEU A 89 22.14 -4.39 -1.22
N ILE A 90 21.22 -4.78 -2.09
CA ILE A 90 21.16 -6.11 -2.70
C ILE A 90 20.83 -5.92 -4.20
N ASN A 91 21.65 -6.50 -5.05
CA ASN A 91 21.40 -6.50 -6.49
C ASN A 91 20.20 -7.39 -6.82
N ASP A 92 19.51 -7.06 -7.92
CA ASP A 92 18.41 -7.85 -8.50
C ASP A 92 17.16 -8.00 -7.62
N THR A 93 16.99 -7.12 -6.63
CA THR A 93 15.77 -7.09 -5.82
C THR A 93 14.71 -6.21 -6.48
N PHE A 94 13.52 -6.76 -6.70
CA PHE A 94 12.42 -6.00 -7.34
C PHE A 94 11.04 -6.54 -6.94
N LEU A 95 10.05 -5.67 -7.08
CA LEU A 95 8.63 -6.01 -7.00
C LEU A 95 8.01 -5.85 -8.39
N LEU A 96 7.20 -6.83 -8.76
CA LEU A 96 6.39 -6.82 -9.98
C LEU A 96 4.94 -7.01 -9.60
N TYR A 97 4.07 -6.12 -10.06
CA TYR A 97 2.64 -6.22 -9.84
C TYR A 97 1.90 -6.13 -11.17
N ALA A 98 1.03 -7.08 -11.42
CA ALA A 98 0.15 -7.08 -12.57
C ALA A 98 -1.30 -7.21 -12.09
N SER A 99 -2.20 -6.43 -12.67
CA SER A 99 -3.62 -6.51 -12.36
C SER A 99 -4.50 -6.32 -13.58
N TYR A 100 -5.68 -6.90 -13.51
CA TYR A 100 -6.74 -6.82 -14.50
C TYR A 100 -8.07 -6.67 -13.80
N TYR A 101 -8.96 -5.87 -14.36
CA TYR A 101 -10.37 -5.89 -14.01
C TYR A 101 -11.26 -5.79 -15.25
N THR A 102 -12.48 -6.26 -15.10
CA THR A 102 -13.57 -6.03 -16.05
C THR A 102 -14.88 -5.85 -15.31
N LYS A 103 -15.68 -4.92 -15.79
CA LYS A 103 -17.07 -4.75 -15.34
C LYS A 103 -17.95 -5.81 -15.96
N LEU A 104 -19.04 -6.15 -15.31
CA LEU A 104 -19.96 -7.20 -15.70
C LEU A 104 -21.37 -6.63 -15.88
N GLY A 105 -22.05 -7.09 -16.94
CA GLY A 105 -23.43 -6.70 -17.28
C GLY A 105 -23.49 -5.32 -17.93
N GLU A 106 -24.66 -4.99 -18.48
CA GLU A 106 -24.88 -3.74 -19.21
C GLU A 106 -24.95 -2.50 -18.29
N GLU A 107 -25.29 -2.70 -17.01
CA GLU A 107 -25.43 -1.61 -16.04
C GLU A 107 -24.15 -1.28 -15.28
N ASP A 108 -23.02 -1.96 -15.55
CA ASP A 108 -21.73 -1.76 -14.88
C ASP A 108 -21.78 -1.83 -13.32
N ARG A 109 -22.77 -2.58 -12.79
CA ARG A 109 -23.00 -2.65 -11.34
C ARG A 109 -22.04 -3.57 -10.61
N SER A 110 -21.43 -4.51 -11.33
CA SER A 110 -20.49 -5.46 -10.74
C SER A 110 -19.20 -5.54 -11.53
N SER A 111 -18.15 -6.03 -10.91
CA SER A 111 -16.86 -6.27 -11.57
C SER A 111 -16.15 -7.46 -10.96
N ILE A 112 -15.35 -8.12 -11.79
CA ILE A 112 -14.36 -9.09 -11.37
C ILE A 112 -12.97 -8.53 -11.65
N SER A 113 -12.01 -8.93 -10.81
CA SER A 113 -10.64 -8.52 -10.99
C SER A 113 -9.66 -9.57 -10.46
N ALA A 114 -8.45 -9.56 -11.00
CA ALA A 114 -7.38 -10.46 -10.62
C ALA A 114 -6.05 -9.71 -10.57
N SER A 115 -5.14 -10.16 -9.72
CA SER A 115 -3.78 -9.65 -9.71
C SER A 115 -2.77 -10.72 -9.32
N VAL A 116 -1.52 -10.46 -9.72
CA VAL A 116 -0.34 -11.20 -9.26
C VAL A 116 0.64 -10.18 -8.71
N TYR A 117 1.11 -10.41 -7.51
CA TYR A 117 2.15 -9.61 -6.86
C TYR A 117 3.34 -10.51 -6.55
N TYR A 118 4.49 -10.21 -7.13
CA TYR A 118 5.71 -10.98 -7.00
C TYR A 118 6.84 -10.11 -6.44
N PHE A 119 7.51 -10.61 -5.41
CA PHE A 119 8.68 -10.00 -4.80
C PHE A 119 9.89 -10.92 -4.95
N ASN A 120 10.86 -10.49 -5.76
CA ASN A 120 12.19 -11.11 -5.84
C ASN A 120 13.12 -10.43 -4.82
N MET A 121 13.66 -11.20 -3.89
CA MET A 121 14.57 -10.69 -2.84
C MET A 121 16.04 -10.74 -3.25
N GLY A 122 16.34 -11.02 -4.53
CA GLY A 122 17.70 -11.13 -5.04
C GLY A 122 18.39 -12.44 -4.71
N GLU A 123 19.69 -12.48 -4.93
CA GLU A 123 20.53 -13.65 -4.66
C GLU A 123 21.34 -13.44 -3.38
N ILE A 124 21.34 -14.44 -2.52
CA ILE A 124 22.09 -14.45 -1.26
C ILE A 124 23.15 -15.55 -1.33
N ASN A 125 24.44 -15.16 -1.35
CA ASN A 125 25.54 -16.10 -1.24
C ASN A 125 25.63 -16.64 0.20
N LEU A 126 25.56 -17.94 0.33
CA LEU A 126 25.61 -18.62 1.62
C LEU A 126 27.01 -19.15 1.86
N SER A 127 27.47 -19.02 3.09
CA SER A 127 28.75 -19.57 3.53
C SER A 127 28.54 -20.49 4.72
N ALA A 128 29.23 -21.62 4.73
CA ALA A 128 29.24 -22.57 5.84
C ALA A 128 30.64 -22.64 6.48
N LEU A 129 30.67 -22.79 7.79
CA LEU A 129 31.90 -23.06 8.51
C LEU A 129 32.13 -24.57 8.55
N VAL A 130 33.16 -25.05 7.84
CA VAL A 130 33.55 -26.45 7.84
C VAL A 130 34.91 -26.56 8.52
N GLY A 131 34.92 -27.04 9.75
CA GLY A 131 36.09 -26.95 10.61
C GLY A 131 36.39 -25.50 11.00
N SER A 132 37.58 -24.98 10.61
CA SER A 132 38.00 -23.58 10.81
C SER A 132 38.01 -22.75 9.52
N GLN A 133 37.47 -23.28 8.41
CA GLN A 133 37.43 -22.61 7.12
C GLN A 133 36.02 -22.24 6.70
N ILE A 134 35.88 -21.05 6.12
CA ILE A 134 34.64 -20.62 5.49
C ILE A 134 34.62 -21.18 4.07
N GLN A 135 33.59 -21.96 3.75
CA GLN A 135 33.35 -22.52 2.44
C GLN A 135 32.06 -21.98 1.83
N ASP A 136 32.04 -21.89 0.50
CA ASP A 136 30.82 -21.58 -0.23
C ASP A 136 29.76 -22.69 0.01
N ALA A 137 28.59 -22.31 0.47
CA ALA A 137 27.48 -23.22 0.73
C ALA A 137 26.38 -23.13 -0.33
N GLY A 138 26.57 -22.30 -1.37
CA GLY A 138 25.63 -22.11 -2.47
C GLY A 138 24.88 -20.78 -2.44
N ILE A 139 23.89 -20.66 -3.32
CA ILE A 139 23.10 -19.43 -3.50
C ILE A 139 21.65 -19.71 -3.14
N ALA A 140 21.06 -18.88 -2.29
CA ALA A 140 19.63 -18.85 -2.01
C ALA A 140 18.96 -17.73 -2.82
N LYS A 141 17.74 -17.97 -3.33
CA LYS A 141 16.92 -17.01 -4.10
C LYS A 141 15.54 -16.86 -3.44
N PRO A 142 15.44 -16.16 -2.30
CA PRO A 142 14.18 -15.99 -1.61
C PRO A 142 13.19 -15.20 -2.49
N ASN A 143 11.94 -15.59 -2.40
CA ASN A 143 10.88 -14.89 -3.12
C ASN A 143 9.53 -15.03 -2.40
N GLU A 144 8.65 -14.07 -2.65
CA GLU A 144 7.28 -14.08 -2.16
C GLU A 144 6.34 -13.74 -3.29
N PHE A 145 5.13 -14.30 -3.29
CA PHE A 145 4.09 -13.86 -4.22
C PHE A 145 2.69 -14.04 -3.65
N SER A 146 1.73 -13.28 -4.20
CA SER A 146 0.31 -13.51 -4.04
C SER A 146 -0.42 -13.55 -5.38
N ILE A 147 -1.53 -14.31 -5.41
CA ILE A 147 -2.50 -14.32 -6.50
C ILE A 147 -3.83 -13.97 -5.87
N ASP A 148 -4.46 -12.91 -6.36
CA ASP A 148 -5.66 -12.34 -5.78
C ASP A 148 -6.79 -12.33 -6.79
N LEU A 149 -8.00 -12.67 -6.35
CA LEU A 149 -9.24 -12.60 -7.13
C LEU A 149 -10.28 -11.82 -6.34
N ALA A 150 -10.97 -10.86 -6.96
CA ALA A 150 -11.99 -10.08 -6.30
C ALA A 150 -13.29 -10.02 -7.10
N TYR A 151 -14.37 -9.86 -6.34
CA TYR A 151 -15.68 -9.50 -6.87
C TYR A 151 -16.16 -8.24 -6.15
N ALA A 152 -16.63 -7.26 -6.91
CA ALA A 152 -17.19 -6.02 -6.39
C ALA A 152 -18.61 -5.79 -6.93
N LEU A 153 -19.46 -5.19 -6.10
CA LEU A 153 -20.87 -4.92 -6.42
C LEU A 153 -21.27 -3.52 -5.92
N LYS A 154 -21.87 -2.71 -6.79
CA LYS A 154 -22.61 -1.49 -6.40
C LYS A 154 -23.87 -1.89 -5.68
N LEU A 155 -24.00 -1.44 -4.43
CA LEU A 155 -25.20 -1.58 -3.61
C LEU A 155 -26.15 -0.39 -3.79
N SER A 156 -25.59 0.76 -4.22
CA SER A 156 -26.32 1.96 -4.64
C SER A 156 -25.51 2.72 -5.70
N ASP A 157 -26.06 3.80 -6.24
CA ASP A 157 -25.37 4.63 -7.23
C ASP A 157 -24.06 5.24 -6.68
N SER A 158 -23.97 5.40 -5.38
CA SER A 158 -22.82 6.03 -4.71
C SER A 158 -21.99 5.08 -3.86
N PHE A 159 -22.41 3.82 -3.64
CA PHE A 159 -21.71 2.91 -2.73
C PHE A 159 -21.56 1.50 -3.29
N SER A 160 -20.38 0.95 -3.12
CA SER A 160 -20.04 -0.43 -3.50
C SER A 160 -19.28 -1.15 -2.39
N MET A 161 -19.31 -2.47 -2.44
CA MET A 161 -18.50 -3.36 -1.60
C MET A 161 -17.75 -4.38 -2.47
N ALA A 162 -16.67 -4.91 -1.93
CA ALA A 162 -15.90 -5.98 -2.57
C ALA A 162 -15.38 -6.99 -1.55
N VAL A 163 -15.23 -8.21 -2.04
CA VAL A 163 -14.52 -9.28 -1.34
C VAL A 163 -13.39 -9.78 -2.25
N THR A 164 -12.20 -9.94 -1.67
CA THR A 164 -11.02 -10.46 -2.38
C THR A 164 -10.55 -11.72 -1.70
N GLY A 165 -10.36 -12.79 -2.45
CA GLY A 165 -9.66 -14.00 -2.01
C GLY A 165 -8.21 -13.95 -2.48
N LYS A 166 -7.27 -14.35 -1.60
CA LYS A 166 -5.82 -14.33 -1.87
C LYS A 166 -5.20 -15.68 -1.58
N PHE A 167 -4.30 -16.12 -2.45
CA PHE A 167 -3.32 -17.15 -2.15
C PHE A 167 -1.95 -16.48 -1.98
N ILE A 168 -1.24 -16.81 -0.90
CA ILE A 168 0.02 -16.19 -0.52
C ILE A 168 1.05 -17.29 -0.34
N ARG A 169 2.23 -17.12 -0.97
CA ARG A 169 3.40 -17.97 -0.75
C ARG A 169 4.59 -17.10 -0.39
N SER A 170 5.29 -17.49 0.65
CA SER A 170 6.54 -16.87 1.11
C SER A 170 7.61 -17.94 1.23
N ASP A 171 8.62 -17.88 0.37
CA ASP A 171 9.77 -18.78 0.38
C ASP A 171 11.02 -18.00 0.76
N LEU A 172 11.29 -17.95 2.06
CA LEU A 172 12.47 -17.28 2.60
C LEU A 172 13.73 -18.18 2.56
N SER A 173 13.55 -19.48 2.29
CA SER A 173 14.67 -20.43 2.16
C SER A 173 15.39 -20.29 0.83
N GLY A 174 14.69 -19.79 -0.20
CA GLY A 174 15.27 -19.62 -1.54
C GLY A 174 15.75 -20.90 -2.19
N GLY A 175 15.13 -22.06 -1.84
CA GLY A 175 15.51 -23.38 -2.37
C GLY A 175 16.73 -24.00 -1.68
N PHE A 176 17.27 -23.39 -0.63
CA PHE A 176 18.41 -23.94 0.10
C PHE A 176 18.00 -25.13 1.00
N ASN A 177 18.52 -26.30 0.70
CA ASN A 177 18.13 -27.59 1.30
C ASN A 177 19.09 -28.13 2.38
N SER A 178 20.05 -27.35 2.88
CA SER A 178 20.92 -27.84 3.95
C SER A 178 20.19 -27.77 5.29
N ASN A 179 19.85 -28.87 5.91
CA ASN A 179 19.38 -29.02 7.30
C ASN A 179 18.69 -27.82 7.96
N SER A 180 18.26 -26.83 7.16
CA SER A 180 17.58 -25.64 7.63
C SER A 180 16.16 -25.99 8.03
N THR A 181 15.76 -25.55 9.21
CA THR A 181 14.39 -25.66 9.70
C THR A 181 13.44 -24.72 8.94
N LEU A 182 13.95 -23.86 8.06
CA LEU A 182 13.17 -22.87 7.32
C LEU A 182 12.59 -23.48 6.03
N LYS A 183 11.26 -23.41 5.91
CA LYS A 183 10.50 -23.93 4.76
C LYS A 183 9.67 -22.82 4.13
N ALA A 184 9.35 -22.99 2.83
CA ALA A 184 8.36 -22.15 2.19
C ALA A 184 7.00 -22.30 2.89
N ALA A 185 6.38 -21.16 3.21
CA ALA A 185 5.08 -21.11 3.86
C ALA A 185 4.00 -20.66 2.89
N ASN A 186 2.81 -21.25 3.00
CA ASN A 186 1.64 -20.86 2.20
C ASN A 186 0.50 -20.45 3.14
N SER A 187 -0.33 -19.52 2.69
CA SER A 187 -1.54 -19.12 3.39
C SER A 187 -2.62 -18.65 2.41
N PHE A 188 -3.84 -18.58 2.90
CA PHE A 188 -4.94 -17.93 2.22
C PHE A 188 -5.39 -16.72 3.04
N ALA A 189 -5.89 -15.69 2.36
CA ALA A 189 -6.44 -14.53 3.05
C ALA A 189 -7.68 -14.01 2.34
N VAL A 190 -8.46 -13.24 3.06
CA VAL A 190 -9.63 -12.54 2.54
C VAL A 190 -9.50 -11.06 2.86
N ASP A 191 -9.87 -10.21 1.90
CA ASP A 191 -10.07 -8.79 2.12
C ASP A 191 -11.55 -8.47 1.99
N VAL A 192 -12.00 -7.48 2.77
CA VAL A 192 -13.31 -6.86 2.65
C VAL A 192 -13.13 -5.37 2.51
N ALA A 193 -13.78 -4.78 1.51
CA ALA A 193 -13.64 -3.37 1.21
C ALA A 193 -14.98 -2.72 0.87
N GLY A 194 -15.08 -1.41 1.12
CA GLY A 194 -16.18 -0.56 0.73
C GLY A 194 -15.69 0.75 0.15
N TYR A 195 -16.42 1.28 -0.81
CA TYR A 195 -16.10 2.54 -1.46
C TYR A 195 -17.36 3.36 -1.69
N TYR A 196 -17.26 4.63 -1.37
CA TYR A 196 -18.30 5.63 -1.59
C TYR A 196 -17.76 6.74 -2.49
N GLU A 197 -18.56 7.12 -3.48
CA GLU A 197 -18.30 8.25 -4.37
C GLU A 197 -19.59 9.06 -4.52
N SER A 198 -19.57 10.35 -4.13
CA SER A 198 -20.73 11.21 -4.29
C SER A 198 -20.98 11.55 -5.76
N PRO A 199 -22.19 11.96 -6.14
CA PRO A 199 -22.38 12.73 -7.36
C PRO A 199 -21.47 13.96 -7.38
N VAL A 200 -21.21 14.50 -8.56
CA VAL A 200 -20.59 15.84 -8.70
C VAL A 200 -21.65 16.86 -8.32
N ILE A 201 -21.34 17.73 -7.37
CA ILE A 201 -22.23 18.78 -6.86
C ILE A 201 -21.50 20.11 -6.86
N GLU A 202 -22.23 21.21 -7.02
CA GLU A 202 -21.69 22.53 -6.79
C GLU A 202 -21.21 22.67 -5.35
N SER A 203 -19.98 23.12 -5.17
CA SER A 203 -19.28 23.19 -3.91
C SER A 203 -18.66 24.56 -3.67
N PHE A 204 -17.55 24.63 -2.97
CA PHE A 204 -16.91 25.88 -2.56
C PHE A 204 -16.65 26.85 -3.71
N GLY A 205 -17.24 28.05 -3.63
CA GLY A 205 -17.02 29.14 -4.58
C GLY A 205 -17.64 28.92 -5.96
N GLY A 206 -18.76 28.19 -6.06
CA GLY A 206 -19.45 27.92 -7.33
C GLY A 206 -18.72 26.95 -8.25
N ARG A 207 -17.86 26.10 -7.68
CA ARG A 207 -17.11 25.06 -8.42
C ARG A 207 -17.68 23.68 -8.14
N ASP A 208 -17.58 22.82 -9.11
CA ASP A 208 -17.96 21.43 -8.97
C ASP A 208 -17.00 20.64 -8.07
N GLY A 209 -17.54 19.73 -7.29
CA GLY A 209 -16.76 18.89 -6.41
C GLY A 209 -17.34 17.49 -6.23
N ARG A 210 -16.50 16.55 -5.84
CA ARG A 210 -16.88 15.16 -5.56
C ARG A 210 -16.18 14.65 -4.33
N ALA A 211 -16.94 14.12 -3.38
CA ALA A 211 -16.40 13.46 -2.20
C ALA A 211 -16.22 11.96 -2.44
N ARG A 212 -15.16 11.40 -1.86
CA ARG A 212 -14.85 9.97 -1.89
C ARG A 212 -14.51 9.48 -0.49
N MET A 213 -14.91 8.25 -0.18
CA MET A 213 -14.51 7.55 1.04
C MET A 213 -14.20 6.10 0.72
N GLY A 214 -13.25 5.53 1.43
CA GLY A 214 -12.88 4.14 1.28
C GLY A 214 -12.55 3.50 2.61
N LEU A 215 -12.95 2.25 2.77
CA LEU A 215 -12.63 1.40 3.89
C LEU A 215 -12.15 0.05 3.35
N ALA A 216 -11.10 -0.50 3.95
CA ALA A 216 -10.66 -1.87 3.65
C ALA A 216 -10.09 -2.53 4.90
N ILE A 217 -10.36 -3.82 5.08
CA ILE A 217 -9.65 -4.70 5.99
C ILE A 217 -9.04 -5.79 5.13
N GLN A 218 -7.72 -5.87 5.13
CA GLN A 218 -6.96 -6.68 4.20
C GLN A 218 -6.15 -7.75 4.92
N ASN A 219 -5.89 -8.86 4.20
CA ASN A 219 -5.05 -9.97 4.64
C ASN A 219 -5.57 -10.67 5.91
N ILE A 220 -6.87 -10.87 6.02
CA ILE A 220 -7.48 -11.66 7.09
C ILE A 220 -7.27 -13.14 6.76
N GLY A 221 -6.38 -13.82 7.47
CA GLY A 221 -6.05 -15.20 7.16
C GLY A 221 -5.23 -15.88 8.26
N PRO A 222 -5.03 -17.20 8.16
CA PRO A 222 -4.22 -17.96 9.11
C PRO A 222 -2.76 -17.53 9.09
N LYS A 223 -2.07 -17.77 10.21
CA LYS A 223 -0.65 -17.48 10.38
C LYS A 223 0.21 -18.35 9.46
N LEU A 224 1.29 -17.81 8.94
CA LEU A 224 2.31 -18.52 8.17
C LEU A 224 3.19 -19.39 9.08
N ASP A 225 3.49 -20.61 8.64
CA ASP A 225 4.37 -21.54 9.32
C ASP A 225 5.61 -21.81 8.47
N TYR A 226 6.72 -21.19 8.84
CA TYR A 226 8.01 -21.36 8.16
C TYR A 226 8.86 -22.50 8.70
N SER A 227 8.51 -23.07 9.86
CA SER A 227 9.34 -24.09 10.53
C SER A 227 8.75 -25.51 10.44
N GLY A 228 7.50 -25.65 10.02
CA GLY A 228 6.75 -26.89 10.14
C GLY A 228 6.44 -27.27 11.60
N SER A 229 6.65 -26.35 12.54
CA SER A 229 6.40 -26.51 13.97
C SER A 229 5.20 -25.67 14.39
N SER A 230 4.26 -26.28 15.08
CA SER A 230 3.05 -25.59 15.55
C SER A 230 3.32 -24.41 16.50
N THR A 231 4.54 -24.29 17.02
CA THR A 231 4.92 -23.30 18.06
C THR A 231 5.52 -22.00 17.55
N SER A 232 5.76 -21.84 16.23
CA SER A 232 6.44 -20.65 15.66
C SER A 232 5.74 -20.13 14.43
N LYS A 233 4.43 -19.81 14.54
CA LYS A 233 3.64 -19.27 13.45
C LYS A 233 3.64 -17.73 13.48
N THR A 234 3.84 -17.11 12.31
CA THR A 234 3.91 -15.66 12.15
C THR A 234 2.60 -15.14 11.55
N PRO A 235 1.95 -14.11 12.14
CA PRO A 235 0.70 -13.56 11.62
C PRO A 235 0.90 -12.89 10.25
N LEU A 236 -0.11 -12.99 9.38
CA LEU A 236 -0.19 -12.15 8.19
C LEU A 236 -0.30 -10.67 8.57
N PRO A 237 0.14 -9.73 7.71
CA PRO A 237 0.01 -8.30 7.96
C PRO A 237 -1.45 -7.85 7.74
N THR A 238 -2.36 -8.32 8.59
CA THR A 238 -3.74 -7.84 8.56
C THR A 238 -3.76 -6.36 8.84
N ILE A 239 -4.36 -5.57 7.94
CA ILE A 239 -4.35 -4.11 8.00
C ILE A 239 -5.75 -3.56 7.76
N ALA A 240 -6.16 -2.60 8.60
CA ALA A 240 -7.33 -1.77 8.34
C ALA A 240 -6.88 -0.43 7.74
N ARG A 241 -7.62 0.04 6.73
CA ARG A 241 -7.41 1.32 6.06
C ARG A 241 -8.73 2.07 6.00
N LEU A 242 -8.70 3.35 6.32
CA LEU A 242 -9.81 4.28 6.18
C LEU A 242 -9.30 5.54 5.51
N GLY A 243 -9.94 5.95 4.43
CA GLY A 243 -9.55 7.13 3.69
C GLY A 243 -10.73 7.99 3.29
N ALA A 244 -10.44 9.26 3.08
CA ALA A 244 -11.36 10.24 2.51
C ALA A 244 -10.63 11.07 1.46
N GLY A 245 -11.34 11.42 0.40
CA GLY A 245 -10.83 12.26 -0.67
C GLY A 245 -11.88 13.25 -1.14
N TYR A 246 -11.40 14.33 -1.72
CA TYR A 246 -12.24 15.33 -2.35
C TYR A 246 -11.61 15.80 -3.65
N ASP A 247 -12.38 15.72 -4.74
CA ASP A 247 -11.99 16.26 -6.05
C ASP A 247 -12.67 17.62 -6.23
N LEU A 248 -11.87 18.62 -6.56
CA LEU A 248 -12.31 19.98 -6.91
C LEU A 248 -12.05 20.21 -8.40
N TYR A 249 -13.09 20.49 -9.16
CA TYR A 249 -13.02 20.81 -10.58
C TYR A 249 -12.99 22.32 -10.75
N PHE A 250 -11.88 22.87 -11.22
CA PHE A 250 -11.77 24.30 -11.51
C PHE A 250 -12.46 24.66 -12.82
N ASN A 251 -12.43 23.74 -13.76
CA ASN A 251 -13.08 23.73 -15.07
C ASN A 251 -12.97 22.30 -15.64
N ASP A 252 -13.42 22.09 -16.87
CA ASP A 252 -13.40 20.79 -17.55
C ASP A 252 -12.00 20.19 -17.73
N GLU A 253 -10.95 21.05 -17.70
CA GLU A 253 -9.57 20.65 -17.93
C GLU A 253 -8.78 20.44 -16.63
N ASN A 254 -9.16 21.09 -15.54
CA ASN A 254 -8.33 21.23 -14.34
C ASN A 254 -9.04 20.65 -13.12
N ARG A 255 -8.49 19.58 -12.56
CA ARG A 255 -8.96 18.93 -11.34
C ARG A 255 -7.85 18.86 -10.28
N LEU A 256 -8.19 19.18 -9.04
CA LEU A 256 -7.35 18.96 -7.87
C LEU A 256 -8.03 17.94 -6.95
N GLY A 257 -7.41 16.80 -6.76
CA GLY A 257 -7.80 15.81 -5.76
C GLY A 257 -6.96 15.96 -4.49
N LEU A 258 -7.63 15.99 -3.35
CA LEU A 258 -6.99 15.92 -2.03
C LEU A 258 -7.41 14.61 -1.38
N THR A 259 -6.49 13.87 -0.79
CA THR A 259 -6.82 12.58 -0.15
C THR A 259 -6.03 12.43 1.15
N THR A 260 -6.68 11.86 2.16
CA THR A 260 -6.06 11.44 3.41
C THR A 260 -6.42 10.00 3.72
N GLU A 261 -5.49 9.26 4.30
CA GLU A 261 -5.69 7.87 4.70
C GLU A 261 -5.08 7.64 6.08
N VAL A 262 -5.80 6.91 6.92
CA VAL A 262 -5.32 6.37 8.18
C VAL A 262 -5.33 4.86 8.06
N SER A 263 -4.22 4.22 8.41
CA SER A 263 -4.12 2.77 8.40
C SER A 263 -3.52 2.24 9.69
N LYS A 264 -3.87 0.98 10.01
CA LYS A 264 -3.46 0.32 11.24
C LYS A 264 -3.24 -1.16 11.02
N LEU A 265 -2.09 -1.68 11.46
CA LEU A 265 -1.87 -3.11 11.53
C LEU A 265 -2.74 -3.71 12.64
N LEU A 266 -3.58 -4.68 12.26
CA LEU A 266 -4.48 -5.41 13.16
C LEU A 266 -3.84 -6.73 13.64
N VAL A 267 -2.59 -6.65 14.08
CA VAL A 267 -1.83 -7.79 14.62
C VAL A 267 -1.49 -7.55 16.08
N PRO A 268 -1.38 -8.60 16.91
CA PRO A 268 -1.04 -8.43 18.31
C PRO A 268 0.36 -7.83 18.45
N THR A 269 0.50 -6.91 19.40
CA THR A 269 1.76 -6.23 19.72
C THR A 269 2.27 -6.59 21.13
N GLU A 270 1.55 -7.47 21.82
CA GLU A 270 1.88 -7.89 23.16
C GLU A 270 2.86 -9.06 23.11
N TYR A 271 3.91 -8.95 23.90
CA TYR A 271 4.92 -9.97 24.09
C TYR A 271 4.69 -10.67 25.43
N ASP A 272 4.98 -11.96 25.51
CA ASP A 272 5.01 -12.69 26.78
C ASP A 272 6.24 -12.32 27.63
N ALA A 273 6.31 -12.89 28.83
CA ALA A 273 7.44 -12.66 29.75
C ALA A 273 8.81 -13.07 29.17
N ASN A 274 8.82 -13.92 28.13
CA ASN A 274 10.02 -14.39 27.44
C ASN A 274 10.37 -13.53 26.21
N GLY A 275 9.63 -12.45 25.94
CA GLY A 275 9.83 -11.59 24.78
C GLY A 275 9.32 -12.18 23.46
N LYS A 276 8.51 -13.25 23.52
CA LYS A 276 7.88 -13.86 22.35
C LYS A 276 6.50 -13.23 22.12
N LEU A 277 6.14 -13.00 20.86
CA LEU A 277 4.81 -12.51 20.50
C LEU A 277 3.75 -13.48 21.01
N GLN A 278 2.73 -12.98 21.71
CA GLN A 278 1.65 -13.81 22.24
C GLN A 278 0.95 -14.59 21.13
N ASP A 279 0.82 -15.90 21.31
CA ASP A 279 0.08 -16.76 20.38
C ASP A 279 -1.42 -16.68 20.65
N VAL A 280 -2.08 -15.74 20.00
CA VAL A 280 -3.53 -15.54 20.07
C VAL A 280 -4.15 -15.81 18.70
N SER A 281 -5.45 -16.15 18.66
CA SER A 281 -6.16 -16.30 17.39
C SER A 281 -6.16 -14.99 16.59
N VAL A 282 -6.32 -15.07 15.27
CA VAL A 282 -6.30 -13.89 14.38
C VAL A 282 -7.32 -12.84 14.83
N ILE A 283 -8.56 -13.25 15.07
CA ILE A 283 -9.63 -12.33 15.50
C ILE A 283 -9.33 -11.68 16.85
N ALA A 284 -8.86 -12.47 17.84
CA ALA A 284 -8.46 -11.90 19.14
C ALA A 284 -7.27 -10.96 19.01
N GLY A 285 -6.30 -11.28 18.13
CA GLY A 285 -5.16 -10.42 17.82
C GLY A 285 -5.57 -9.09 17.20
N MET A 286 -6.53 -9.11 16.27
CA MET A 286 -7.12 -7.90 15.70
C MET A 286 -7.73 -7.01 16.79
N GLY A 287 -8.53 -7.58 17.71
CA GLY A 287 -9.12 -6.83 18.83
C GLY A 287 -8.05 -6.23 19.74
N LYS A 288 -7.05 -7.03 20.16
CA LYS A 288 -5.94 -6.58 21.03
C LYS A 288 -5.07 -5.49 20.39
N SER A 289 -4.98 -5.45 19.05
CA SER A 289 -4.19 -4.43 18.34
C SER A 289 -4.66 -3.00 18.64
N PHE A 290 -5.93 -2.80 19.00
CA PHE A 290 -6.48 -1.49 19.33
C PHE A 290 -5.98 -0.92 20.66
N ASN A 291 -5.40 -1.74 21.54
CA ASN A 291 -4.74 -1.27 22.77
C ASN A 291 -3.49 -0.46 22.46
N ASN A 292 -2.86 -0.69 21.30
CA ASN A 292 -1.68 0.08 20.87
C ASN A 292 -2.09 1.21 19.92
N LYS A 293 -2.20 2.44 20.46
CA LYS A 293 -2.51 3.64 19.68
C LYS A 293 -1.35 4.10 18.77
N LYS A 294 -0.13 3.67 19.05
CA LYS A 294 1.07 4.07 18.31
C LYS A 294 1.24 3.34 16.98
N SER A 295 0.43 2.31 16.70
CA SER A 295 0.45 1.56 15.45
C SER A 295 -0.36 2.20 14.31
N LEU A 296 -0.78 3.44 14.46
CA LEU A 296 -1.45 4.20 13.40
C LEU A 296 -0.42 4.77 12.42
N MET A 297 -0.74 4.68 11.15
CA MET A 297 -0.02 5.28 10.03
C MET A 297 -0.93 6.30 9.36
N TYR A 298 -0.37 7.41 8.93
CA TYR A 298 -1.11 8.52 8.33
C TYR A 298 -0.49 8.90 7.01
N SER A 299 -1.32 9.19 6.02
CA SER A 299 -0.87 9.79 4.78
C SER A 299 -1.81 10.87 4.28
N VAL A 300 -1.24 11.88 3.66
CA VAL A 300 -1.97 12.96 3.00
C VAL A 300 -1.37 13.18 1.62
N SER A 301 -2.20 13.49 0.62
CA SER A 301 -1.71 13.76 -0.74
C SER A 301 -2.56 14.74 -1.50
N ALA A 302 -1.95 15.31 -2.52
CA ALA A 302 -2.59 16.09 -3.56
C ALA A 302 -2.28 15.47 -4.94
N ASP A 303 -3.28 15.46 -5.82
CA ASP A 303 -3.24 14.95 -7.19
C ASP A 303 -3.86 16.00 -8.11
N TYR A 304 -3.03 16.68 -8.89
CA TYR A 304 -3.48 17.66 -9.89
C TYR A 304 -3.48 17.02 -11.27
N SER A 305 -4.62 17.11 -11.97
CA SER A 305 -4.82 16.57 -13.31
C SER A 305 -5.15 17.68 -14.29
N TYR A 306 -4.40 17.74 -15.38
CA TYR A 306 -4.61 18.64 -16.49
C TYR A 306 -5.11 17.88 -17.72
N GLN A 307 -6.29 18.25 -18.24
CA GLN A 307 -6.97 17.66 -19.40
C GLN A 307 -7.13 16.12 -19.30
N ASN A 308 -7.17 15.57 -18.10
CA ASN A 308 -7.11 14.11 -17.88
C ASN A 308 -5.92 13.43 -18.58
N THR A 309 -4.92 14.18 -19.00
CA THR A 309 -3.75 13.71 -19.78
C THR A 309 -2.49 13.74 -18.92
N PHE A 310 -2.25 14.81 -18.18
CA PHE A 310 -1.08 14.96 -17.32
C PHE A 310 -1.49 15.07 -15.86
N ASP A 311 -0.88 14.25 -15.04
CA ASP A 311 -1.09 14.23 -13.60
C ASP A 311 0.22 14.54 -12.87
N VAL A 312 0.16 15.42 -11.86
CA VAL A 312 1.25 15.70 -10.92
C VAL A 312 0.76 15.37 -9.52
N ARG A 313 1.54 14.62 -8.78
CA ARG A 313 1.17 14.10 -7.45
C ARG A 313 2.25 14.42 -6.44
N ALA A 314 1.81 14.69 -5.22
CA ALA A 314 2.70 14.81 -4.07
C ALA A 314 1.99 14.29 -2.83
N GLY A 315 2.75 13.71 -1.91
CA GLY A 315 2.20 13.18 -0.67
C GLY A 315 3.22 13.07 0.44
N TYR A 316 2.73 12.91 1.66
CA TYR A 316 3.51 12.70 2.87
C TYR A 316 2.94 11.52 3.66
N PHE A 317 3.83 10.63 4.07
CA PHE A 317 3.53 9.45 4.88
C PHE A 317 4.26 9.53 6.22
N HIS A 318 3.56 9.12 7.28
CA HIS A 318 4.13 9.04 8.63
C HIS A 318 3.72 7.75 9.33
N GLU A 319 4.70 7.03 9.88
CA GLU A 319 4.57 5.89 10.78
C GLU A 319 5.38 6.17 12.06
N SER A 320 4.80 5.84 13.22
CA SER A 320 5.48 6.03 14.49
C SER A 320 6.84 5.33 14.52
N ALA A 321 7.86 6.00 15.06
CA ALA A 321 9.21 5.44 15.22
C ALA A 321 9.23 4.12 16.00
N GLU A 322 8.31 3.91 16.92
CA GLU A 322 8.21 2.67 17.71
C GLU A 322 7.71 1.48 16.88
N GLN A 323 7.13 1.73 15.70
CA GLN A 323 6.48 0.71 14.83
C GLN A 323 7.24 0.43 13.53
N GLY A 324 8.28 1.17 13.25
CA GLY A 324 9.07 1.03 12.02
C GLY A 324 9.65 2.37 11.57
N GLY A 325 9.02 3.48 11.97
CA GLY A 325 9.55 4.83 11.79
C GLY A 325 9.66 5.27 10.35
N ARG A 326 8.82 4.72 9.45
CA ARG A 326 8.80 5.17 8.05
C ARG A 326 8.19 6.56 7.97
N GLU A 327 8.94 7.47 7.41
CA GLU A 327 8.52 8.84 7.20
C GLU A 327 9.11 9.33 5.89
N PHE A 328 8.27 9.75 4.94
CA PHE A 328 8.75 10.15 3.63
C PHE A 328 7.80 11.11 2.92
N PHE A 329 8.38 11.92 2.06
CA PHE A 329 7.66 12.59 0.98
C PHE A 329 7.67 11.72 -0.27
N SER A 330 6.63 11.83 -1.08
CA SER A 330 6.58 11.24 -2.40
C SER A 330 6.16 12.26 -3.44
N VAL A 331 6.67 12.07 -4.66
CA VAL A 331 6.25 12.82 -5.84
C VAL A 331 5.92 11.83 -6.95
N GLY A 332 4.99 12.19 -7.82
CA GLY A 332 4.58 11.35 -8.92
C GLY A 332 4.19 12.16 -10.15
N LEU A 333 4.40 11.56 -11.31
CA LEU A 333 3.97 12.08 -12.61
C LEU A 333 3.14 11.00 -13.31
N GLY A 334 2.06 11.41 -13.95
CA GLY A 334 1.23 10.56 -14.79
C GLY A 334 1.04 11.18 -16.16
N MET A 335 1.02 10.34 -17.18
CA MET A 335 0.69 10.73 -18.54
C MET A 335 -0.25 9.70 -19.16
N LYS A 336 -1.32 10.17 -19.79
CA LYS A 336 -2.28 9.32 -20.50
C LYS A 336 -2.32 9.74 -21.97
N TYR A 337 -2.23 8.75 -22.82
CA TYR A 337 -2.35 8.95 -24.24
C TYR A 337 -3.26 7.87 -24.83
N ARG A 338 -4.45 8.26 -25.29
CA ARG A 338 -5.50 7.33 -25.71
C ARG A 338 -5.75 6.30 -24.60
N ALA A 339 -5.73 5.01 -24.93
CA ALA A 339 -5.93 3.91 -23.99
C ALA A 339 -4.76 3.63 -23.04
N PHE A 340 -3.60 4.26 -23.23
CA PHE A 340 -2.39 3.97 -22.46
C PHE A 340 -2.13 5.03 -21.38
N GLY A 341 -1.68 4.58 -20.23
CA GLY A 341 -1.20 5.43 -19.14
C GLY A 341 0.19 5.00 -18.67
N LEU A 342 1.01 5.99 -18.38
CA LEU A 342 2.34 5.82 -17.77
C LEU A 342 2.37 6.61 -16.47
N ASP A 343 2.76 5.96 -15.39
CA ASP A 343 2.95 6.58 -14.08
C ASP A 343 4.38 6.36 -13.59
N LEU A 344 4.96 7.40 -13.02
CA LEU A 344 6.25 7.39 -12.37
C LEU A 344 6.11 7.95 -10.96
N SER A 345 6.80 7.39 -9.98
CA SER A 345 6.88 7.99 -8.65
C SER A 345 8.23 7.79 -8.02
N TYR A 346 8.59 8.72 -7.15
CA TYR A 346 9.83 8.71 -6.40
C TYR A 346 9.56 9.02 -4.93
N LEU A 347 10.15 8.23 -4.06
CA LEU A 347 10.04 8.35 -2.63
C LEU A 347 11.30 8.99 -2.06
N ILE A 348 11.12 10.01 -1.24
CA ILE A 348 12.19 10.78 -0.59
C ILE A 348 12.08 10.53 0.92
N ASN A 349 12.98 9.72 1.46
CA ASN A 349 13.00 9.42 2.89
C ASN A 349 13.33 10.68 3.69
N THR A 350 12.53 10.93 4.74
CA THR A 350 12.74 12.00 5.72
C THR A 350 12.97 11.46 7.12
N SER A 351 12.82 10.14 7.30
CA SER A 351 13.10 9.47 8.55
C SER A 351 14.58 9.50 8.89
N LYS A 352 14.90 9.54 10.18
CA LYS A 352 16.27 9.32 10.68
C LYS A 352 16.74 7.87 10.57
N VAL A 353 15.80 6.96 10.29
CA VAL A 353 16.06 5.53 10.11
C VAL A 353 16.11 5.25 8.60
N ASN A 354 17.21 4.68 8.11
CA ASN A 354 17.29 4.19 6.75
C ASN A 354 16.33 3.00 6.61
N THR A 355 15.45 3.08 5.64
CA THR A 355 14.49 2.02 5.34
C THR A 355 14.80 1.40 3.99
N ALA A 356 14.33 0.19 3.78
CA ALA A 356 14.45 -0.50 2.51
C ALA A 356 13.73 0.22 1.34
N LEU A 357 12.84 1.17 1.67
CA LEU A 357 12.08 2.00 0.71
C LEU A 357 12.82 3.27 0.29
N ASP A 358 14.00 3.55 0.86
CA ASP A 358 14.71 4.80 0.60
C ASP A 358 15.07 4.95 -0.88
N ASN A 359 14.71 6.11 -1.44
CA ASN A 359 14.94 6.44 -2.85
C ASN A 359 14.33 5.43 -3.83
N THR A 360 13.18 4.87 -3.50
CA THR A 360 12.45 3.95 -4.37
C THR A 360 11.82 4.70 -5.54
N LEU A 361 12.14 4.25 -6.76
CA LEU A 361 11.51 4.67 -8.01
C LEU A 361 10.52 3.60 -8.44
N ARG A 362 9.31 3.98 -8.83
CA ARG A 362 8.29 3.05 -9.32
C ARG A 362 7.84 3.43 -10.71
N PHE A 363 7.56 2.43 -11.53
CA PHE A 363 7.07 2.55 -12.89
C PHE A 363 5.74 1.82 -13.01
N GLY A 364 4.74 2.46 -13.59
CA GLY A 364 3.44 1.86 -13.86
C GLY A 364 3.05 2.08 -15.31
N LEU A 365 2.56 1.02 -15.96
CA LEU A 365 1.98 1.05 -17.29
C LEU A 365 0.56 0.52 -17.20
N THR A 366 -0.39 1.25 -17.80
CA THR A 366 -1.80 0.87 -17.85
C THR A 366 -2.31 0.84 -19.28
N TRP A 367 -3.21 -0.06 -19.56
CA TRP A 367 -3.96 -0.14 -20.80
C TRP A 367 -5.44 -0.25 -20.48
N ASN A 368 -6.19 0.83 -20.75
CA ASN A 368 -7.64 0.87 -20.65
C ASN A 368 -8.25 0.28 -21.92
N ILE A 369 -9.17 -0.63 -21.76
CA ILE A 369 -9.85 -1.33 -22.85
C ILE A 369 -11.30 -0.85 -22.84
N ASN A 370 -11.78 -0.38 -24.00
CA ASN A 370 -13.14 0.18 -24.15
C ASN A 370 -13.39 1.39 -23.23
N ASP A 371 -12.52 2.40 -23.32
CA ASP A 371 -12.66 3.70 -22.65
C ASP A 371 -13.47 4.66 -23.54
#